data_49e9686ecd0d9b8f67185f1c559a6afb
#
_entry.id   49e9686ecd0d9b8f67185f1c559a6afb
#
_cell.length_a   1.000
_cell.length_b   1.000
_cell.length_c   1.000
_cell.angle_alpha   90.00
_cell.angle_beta   90.00
_cell.angle_gamma   90.00
#
_symmetry.space_group_name_H-M   'P 1'
#
loop_
_entity.id
_entity.type
_entity.pdbx_description
1 polymer ?
#
loop_
_entity_poly.entity_id
_entity_poly.type
_entity_poly.pdbx_seq_one_letter_code
_entity_poly.pdbx_strand_id
1 'polypeptide(L)'
;MMKILVTGFDPFGGEEINPALEAVKLLPNEIETHQIDKIEIPTVFNKSKETIVNKLKQEQYDVVLTIGQAGGRFELTPERVGINIDDARIPDNEGNQPIDEVIQSSGDAAYFSNLPVKRMTEAIKSAGVPATRLSLIHISD
;
A
#
# COMPACT_ATOMS: atom_id res chain seq x y z
N MET A 1 -22.31 1.90 -6.46
CA MET A 1 -21.57 2.32 -5.25
C MET A 1 -20.57 1.25 -4.88
N MET A 2 -19.34 1.65 -4.62
CA MET A 2 -18.31 0.76 -4.10
C MET A 2 -17.92 1.13 -2.67
N LYS A 3 -17.46 0.14 -1.92
CA LYS A 3 -16.90 0.32 -0.60
C LYS A 3 -15.40 0.07 -0.68
N ILE A 4 -14.60 1.09 -0.37
CA ILE A 4 -13.16 1.09 -0.58
C ILE A 4 -12.45 1.22 0.76
N LEU A 5 -11.52 0.30 1.03
CA LEU A 5 -10.64 0.39 2.19
C LEU A 5 -9.31 1.00 1.75
N VAL A 6 -8.91 2.09 2.40
CA VAL A 6 -7.61 2.72 2.16
C VAL A 6 -6.77 2.63 3.42
N THR A 7 -5.54 2.14 3.29
CA THR A 7 -4.64 1.97 4.42
C THR A 7 -3.42 2.85 4.30
N GLY A 8 -2.91 3.31 5.44
CA GLY A 8 -1.65 4.04 5.54
C GLY A 8 -0.83 3.51 6.71
N PHE A 9 0.48 3.48 6.57
CA PHE A 9 1.38 3.00 7.61
C PHE A 9 1.63 4.06 8.67
N ASP A 10 1.79 3.63 9.92
CA ASP A 10 2.25 4.50 10.99
C ASP A 10 3.69 4.99 10.71
N PRO A 11 4.18 6.01 11.43
CA PRO A 11 5.56 6.49 11.28
C PRO A 11 6.59 5.38 11.56
N PHE A 12 7.68 5.38 10.80
CA PHE A 12 8.75 4.40 10.92
C PHE A 12 10.12 5.05 10.70
N GLY A 13 11.19 4.30 11.00
CA GLY A 13 12.55 4.77 10.78
C GLY A 13 12.95 5.95 11.63
N GLY A 14 12.33 6.12 12.82
CA GLY A 14 12.61 7.25 13.71
C GLY A 14 11.90 8.55 13.32
N GLU A 15 11.11 8.54 12.26
CA GLU A 15 10.35 9.71 11.83
C GLU A 15 9.09 9.90 12.68
N GLU A 16 8.69 11.15 12.88
CA GLU A 16 7.49 11.48 13.65
C GLU A 16 6.21 11.40 12.81
N ILE A 17 6.34 11.54 11.49
CA ILE A 17 5.21 11.61 10.56
C ILE A 17 5.48 10.67 9.38
N ASN A 18 4.43 9.98 8.94
CA ASN A 18 4.43 9.27 7.66
C ASN A 18 3.57 10.06 6.68
N PRO A 19 4.15 10.66 5.61
CA PRO A 19 3.38 11.48 4.67
C PRO A 19 2.26 10.72 3.98
N ALA A 20 2.43 9.42 3.74
CA ALA A 20 1.38 8.60 3.14
C ALA A 20 0.17 8.48 4.07
N LEU A 21 0.40 8.28 5.36
CA LEU A 21 -0.68 8.23 6.35
C LEU A 21 -1.40 9.58 6.44
N GLU A 22 -0.65 10.69 6.43
CA GLU A 22 -1.24 12.01 6.46
C GLU A 22 -2.13 12.26 5.23
N ALA A 23 -1.71 11.80 4.06
CA ALA A 23 -2.51 11.88 2.85
C ALA A 23 -3.81 11.05 2.98
N VAL A 24 -3.72 9.84 3.53
CA VAL A 24 -4.89 8.99 3.79
C VAL A 24 -5.89 9.70 4.71
N LYS A 25 -5.39 10.32 5.77
CA LYS A 25 -6.25 11.07 6.71
C LYS A 25 -7.00 12.22 6.06
N LEU A 26 -6.45 12.81 5.00
CA LEU A 26 -7.07 13.92 4.28
C LEU A 26 -8.15 13.47 3.30
N LEU A 27 -8.25 12.18 2.99
CA LEU A 27 -9.27 11.70 2.09
C LEU A 27 -10.66 11.89 2.71
N PRO A 28 -11.67 12.27 1.90
CA PRO A 28 -13.04 12.33 2.40
C PRO A 28 -13.58 10.92 2.68
N ASN A 29 -14.62 10.82 3.48
CA ASN A 29 -15.27 9.55 3.78
C ASN A 29 -16.12 9.03 2.61
N GLU A 30 -16.39 9.90 1.65
CA GLU A 30 -17.19 9.58 0.47
C GLU A 30 -16.65 10.36 -0.73
N ILE A 31 -16.50 9.68 -1.87
CA ILE A 31 -16.16 10.30 -3.15
C ILE A 31 -17.23 9.87 -4.14
N GLU A 32 -17.96 10.85 -4.70
CA GLU A 32 -19.16 10.63 -5.50
C GLU A 32 -20.16 9.83 -4.66
N THR A 33 -20.45 8.57 -5.03
CA THR A 33 -21.32 7.69 -4.24
C THR A 33 -20.56 6.57 -3.57
N HIS A 34 -19.21 6.59 -3.66
CA HIS A 34 -18.36 5.54 -3.12
C HIS A 34 -17.97 5.83 -1.67
N GLN A 35 -18.07 4.82 -0.82
CA GLN A 35 -17.68 4.93 0.59
C GLN A 35 -16.19 4.65 0.74
N ILE A 36 -15.51 5.53 1.47
CA ILE A 36 -14.07 5.41 1.75
C ILE A 36 -13.89 5.17 3.25
N ASP A 37 -13.39 3.99 3.59
CA ASP A 37 -12.98 3.66 4.96
C ASP A 37 -11.46 3.75 5.02
N LYS A 38 -10.94 4.36 6.08
CA LYS A 38 -9.51 4.61 6.26
C LYS A 38 -9.03 3.93 7.53
N ILE A 39 -7.90 3.22 7.45
CA ILE A 39 -7.27 2.66 8.65
C ILE A 39 -5.76 2.91 8.63
N GLU A 40 -5.22 3.13 9.82
CA GLU A 40 -3.78 3.14 10.05
C GLU A 40 -3.33 1.71 10.33
N ILE A 41 -2.23 1.30 9.72
CA ILE A 41 -1.64 -0.03 9.94
C ILE A 41 -0.22 0.11 10.47
N PRO A 42 0.21 -0.81 11.36
CA PRO A 42 1.56 -0.74 11.90
C PRO A 42 2.60 -1.09 10.85
N THR A 43 3.74 -0.40 10.88
CA THR A 43 4.90 -0.70 10.02
C THR A 43 5.68 -1.83 10.68
N VAL A 44 5.07 -3.00 10.73
CA VAL A 44 5.60 -4.22 11.36
C VAL A 44 5.20 -5.40 10.48
N PHE A 45 6.19 -6.19 10.07
CA PHE A 45 5.96 -7.39 9.26
C PHE A 45 4.97 -8.31 9.96
N ASN A 46 4.07 -8.92 9.19
CA ASN A 46 2.95 -9.75 9.61
C ASN A 46 1.83 -8.99 10.33
N LYS A 47 2.13 -8.05 11.21
CA LYS A 47 1.10 -7.28 11.93
C LYS A 47 0.30 -6.35 11.01
N SER A 48 0.95 -5.74 10.03
CA SER A 48 0.26 -4.94 9.01
C SER A 48 -0.75 -5.79 8.23
N LYS A 49 -0.31 -6.97 7.81
CA LYS A 49 -1.16 -7.95 7.13
C LYS A 49 -2.34 -8.37 8.00
N GLU A 50 -2.08 -8.73 9.26
CA GLU A 50 -3.12 -9.16 10.20
C GLU A 50 -4.17 -8.06 10.41
N THR A 51 -3.73 -6.81 10.52
CA THR A 51 -4.63 -5.67 10.69
C THR A 51 -5.58 -5.53 9.50
N ILE A 52 -5.05 -5.65 8.28
CA ILE A 52 -5.86 -5.59 7.06
C ILE A 52 -6.82 -6.78 6.99
N VAL A 53 -6.31 -7.99 7.22
CA VAL A 53 -7.13 -9.21 7.16
C VAL A 53 -8.26 -9.17 8.17
N ASN A 54 -8.01 -8.71 9.40
CA ASN A 54 -9.04 -8.58 10.42
C ASN A 54 -10.12 -7.59 10.00
N LYS A 55 -9.74 -6.48 9.37
CA LYS A 55 -10.71 -5.51 8.85
C LYS A 55 -11.56 -6.12 7.74
N LEU A 56 -10.95 -6.89 6.85
CA LEU A 56 -11.65 -7.57 5.75
C LEU A 56 -12.60 -8.67 6.24
N LYS A 57 -12.34 -9.25 7.43
CA LYS A 57 -13.25 -10.20 8.05
C LYS A 57 -14.46 -9.51 8.69
N GLN A 58 -14.30 -8.27 9.12
CA GLN A 58 -15.38 -7.50 9.76
C GLN A 58 -16.35 -6.91 8.75
N GLU A 59 -15.85 -6.49 7.61
CA GLU A 59 -16.64 -5.81 6.58
C GLU A 59 -16.20 -6.26 5.19
N GLN A 60 -17.14 -6.21 4.26
CA GLN A 60 -16.88 -6.58 2.88
C GLN A 60 -16.52 -5.33 2.07
N TYR A 61 -15.38 -5.37 1.37
CA TYR A 61 -14.89 -4.28 0.55
C TYR A 61 -14.79 -4.70 -0.91
N ASP A 62 -15.07 -3.76 -1.81
CA ASP A 62 -14.91 -3.96 -3.26
C ASP A 62 -13.47 -3.71 -3.71
N VAL A 63 -12.78 -2.79 -3.02
CA VAL A 63 -11.40 -2.40 -3.33
C VAL A 63 -10.61 -2.21 -2.05
N VAL A 64 -9.37 -2.67 -2.06
CA VAL A 64 -8.38 -2.36 -1.01
C VAL A 64 -7.23 -1.62 -1.67
N LEU A 65 -6.96 -0.40 -1.21
CA LEU A 65 -5.86 0.42 -1.68
C LEU A 65 -4.89 0.68 -0.54
N THR A 66 -3.67 0.19 -0.68
CA THR A 66 -2.62 0.42 0.32
C THR A 66 -1.70 1.52 -0.17
N ILE A 67 -1.49 2.54 0.66
CA ILE A 67 -0.66 3.69 0.34
C ILE A 67 0.55 3.69 1.28
N GLY A 68 1.74 3.70 0.70
CA GLY A 68 2.98 3.70 1.44
C GLY A 68 3.94 4.77 0.97
N GLN A 69 4.95 5.04 1.78
CA GLN A 69 6.02 5.98 1.48
C GLN A 69 7.20 5.22 0.87
N ALA A 70 7.64 5.65 -0.30
CA ALA A 70 8.87 5.17 -0.92
C ALA A 70 9.90 6.31 -0.85
N GLY A 71 10.85 6.20 0.06
CA GLY A 71 11.89 7.20 0.22
C GLY A 71 12.73 7.39 -1.04
N GLY A 72 13.09 8.63 -1.35
CA GLY A 72 13.91 8.95 -2.50
C GLY A 72 13.18 9.06 -3.83
N ARG A 73 11.87 8.82 -3.85
CA ARG A 73 11.04 9.00 -5.05
C ARG A 73 10.22 10.27 -4.93
N PHE A 74 10.19 11.05 -6.00
CA PHE A 74 9.35 12.25 -6.03
C PHE A 74 8.05 12.04 -6.81
N GLU A 75 7.88 10.87 -7.43
CA GLU A 75 6.70 10.52 -8.20
C GLU A 75 5.77 9.61 -7.39
N LEU A 76 4.47 9.69 -7.64
CA LEU A 76 3.54 8.66 -7.19
C LEU A 76 3.68 7.44 -8.11
N THR A 77 3.79 6.26 -7.51
CA THR A 77 4.10 5.04 -8.26
C THR A 77 3.08 3.93 -7.98
N PRO A 78 1.93 3.93 -8.70
CA PRO A 78 1.01 2.80 -8.61
C PRO A 78 1.69 1.49 -8.99
N GLU A 79 1.57 0.49 -8.14
CA GLU A 79 2.25 -0.80 -8.33
C GLU A 79 1.35 -1.79 -9.05
N ARG A 80 1.92 -2.45 -10.06
CA ARG A 80 1.21 -3.44 -10.87
C ARG A 80 1.25 -4.83 -10.25
N VAL A 81 2.33 -5.16 -9.56
CA VAL A 81 2.57 -6.51 -9.07
C VAL A 81 3.16 -6.50 -7.68
N GLY A 82 2.69 -7.42 -6.82
CA GLY A 82 3.28 -7.71 -5.53
C GLY A 82 3.88 -9.11 -5.54
N ILE A 83 5.11 -9.23 -5.03
CA ILE A 83 5.78 -10.53 -4.94
C ILE A 83 5.57 -11.16 -3.57
N ASN A 84 5.62 -12.49 -3.53
CA ASN A 84 5.41 -13.27 -2.31
C ASN A 84 6.71 -13.47 -1.52
N ILE A 85 7.45 -12.36 -1.33
CA ILE A 85 8.73 -12.37 -0.62
C ILE A 85 8.83 -11.11 0.23
N ASP A 86 9.23 -11.30 1.49
CA ASP A 86 9.66 -10.22 2.37
C ASP A 86 11.17 -10.11 2.31
N ASP A 87 11.67 -8.95 1.94
CA ASP A 87 13.10 -8.65 1.87
C ASP A 87 13.31 -7.19 2.27
N ALA A 88 13.86 -6.98 3.46
CA ALA A 88 13.92 -5.66 4.07
C ALA A 88 15.35 -5.15 4.18
N ARG A 89 15.58 -3.90 3.73
CA ARG A 89 16.88 -3.23 3.87
C ARG A 89 17.06 -2.64 5.26
N ILE A 90 15.98 -2.35 5.95
CA ILE A 90 16.00 -1.79 7.30
C ILE A 90 15.00 -2.57 8.16
N PRO A 91 15.21 -2.61 9.48
CA PRO A 91 14.25 -3.26 10.36
C PRO A 91 12.94 -2.47 10.43
N ASP A 92 11.86 -3.17 10.73
CA ASP A 92 10.57 -2.56 11.00
C ASP A 92 10.53 -1.95 12.43
N ASN A 93 9.37 -1.45 12.85
CA ASN A 93 9.24 -0.79 14.16
C ASN A 93 9.40 -1.73 15.35
N GLU A 94 9.44 -3.05 15.13
CA GLU A 94 9.70 -4.05 16.19
C GLU A 94 11.03 -4.78 16.00
N GLY A 95 11.88 -4.30 15.10
CA GLY A 95 13.20 -4.87 14.86
C GLY A 95 13.23 -6.07 13.94
N ASN A 96 12.11 -6.41 13.28
CA ASN A 96 12.08 -7.50 12.31
C ASN A 96 12.72 -7.04 10.99
N GLN A 97 13.60 -7.86 10.46
CA GLN A 97 14.27 -7.58 9.19
C GLN A 97 14.39 -8.86 8.37
N PRO A 98 13.29 -9.32 7.76
CA PRO A 98 13.33 -10.53 6.93
C PRO A 98 14.21 -10.34 5.71
N ILE A 99 14.88 -11.40 5.28
CA ILE A 99 15.74 -11.43 4.11
C ILE A 99 15.32 -12.63 3.26
N ASP A 100 14.83 -12.36 2.05
CA ASP A 100 14.39 -13.38 1.09
C ASP A 100 13.42 -14.41 1.69
N GLU A 101 12.53 -13.98 2.58
CA GLU A 101 11.57 -14.87 3.22
C GLU A 101 10.26 -14.93 2.43
N VAL A 102 9.78 -16.13 2.14
CA VAL A 102 8.48 -16.33 1.52
C VAL A 102 7.38 -15.91 2.51
N ILE A 103 6.46 -15.06 2.06
CA ILE A 103 5.37 -14.56 2.90
C ILE A 103 4.35 -15.65 3.18
N GLN A 104 3.91 -16.35 2.14
CA GLN A 104 2.88 -17.40 2.22
C GLN A 104 3.34 -18.61 1.44
N SER A 105 3.70 -19.69 2.12
CA SER A 105 4.26 -20.90 1.50
C SER A 105 3.32 -21.54 0.47
N SER A 106 2.01 -21.41 0.67
CA SER A 106 1.00 -21.93 -0.27
C SER A 106 0.60 -20.93 -1.36
N GLY A 107 1.19 -19.74 -1.37
CA GLY A 107 0.86 -18.71 -2.35
C GLY A 107 1.66 -18.81 -3.63
N ASP A 108 1.22 -18.06 -4.65
CA ASP A 108 1.95 -17.91 -5.90
C ASP A 108 3.20 -17.05 -5.69
N ALA A 109 4.12 -17.08 -6.65
CA ALA A 109 5.34 -16.26 -6.58
C ALA A 109 5.03 -14.76 -6.64
N ALA A 110 3.98 -14.37 -7.34
CA ALA A 110 3.57 -12.98 -7.51
C ALA A 110 2.08 -12.87 -7.78
N TYR A 111 1.54 -11.70 -7.48
CA TYR A 111 0.12 -11.38 -7.72
C TYR A 111 0.03 -10.04 -8.43
N PHE A 112 -0.70 -10.01 -9.54
CA PHE A 112 -0.96 -8.77 -10.25
C PHE A 112 -2.14 -8.03 -9.63
N SER A 113 -2.01 -6.70 -9.53
CA SER A 113 -3.14 -5.86 -9.15
C SER A 113 -4.23 -5.96 -10.21
N ASN A 114 -5.47 -6.08 -9.77
CA ASN A 114 -6.63 -6.02 -10.65
C ASN A 114 -7.20 -4.60 -10.80
N LEU A 115 -6.53 -3.61 -10.21
CA LEU A 115 -6.90 -2.21 -10.36
C LEU A 115 -6.38 -1.65 -11.68
N PRO A 116 -7.03 -0.63 -12.24
CA PRO A 116 -6.64 -0.04 -13.53
C PRO A 116 -5.42 0.88 -13.37
N VAL A 117 -4.25 0.30 -13.16
CA VAL A 117 -3.01 1.01 -12.82
C VAL A 117 -2.63 2.05 -13.86
N LYS A 118 -2.81 1.76 -15.14
CA LYS A 118 -2.55 2.72 -16.22
C LYS A 118 -3.44 3.96 -16.11
N ARG A 119 -4.73 3.75 -15.92
CA ARG A 119 -5.71 4.84 -15.80
C ARG A 119 -5.46 5.65 -14.52
N MET A 120 -5.09 4.99 -13.44
CA MET A 120 -4.74 5.66 -12.19
C MET A 120 -3.52 6.56 -12.39
N THR A 121 -2.48 6.07 -13.06
CA THR A 121 -1.27 6.85 -13.34
C THR A 121 -1.60 8.06 -14.21
N GLU A 122 -2.40 7.89 -15.27
CA GLU A 122 -2.81 9.00 -16.14
C GLU A 122 -3.68 10.03 -15.41
N ALA A 123 -4.57 9.57 -14.53
CA ALA A 123 -5.39 10.47 -13.71
C ALA A 123 -4.54 11.32 -12.76
N ILE A 124 -3.52 10.72 -12.14
CA ILE A 124 -2.59 11.45 -11.27
C ILE A 124 -1.81 12.50 -12.05
N LYS A 125 -1.29 12.14 -13.23
CA LYS A 125 -0.58 13.08 -14.11
C LYS A 125 -1.50 14.21 -14.56
N SER A 126 -2.73 13.92 -14.91
CA SER A 126 -3.71 14.92 -15.33
C SER A 126 -4.04 15.90 -14.23
N ALA A 127 -3.90 15.51 -12.98
CA ALA A 127 -4.06 16.39 -11.82
C ALA A 127 -2.82 17.24 -11.54
N GLY A 128 -1.76 17.11 -12.35
CA GLY A 128 -0.54 17.91 -12.22
C GLY A 128 0.51 17.30 -11.29
N VAL A 129 0.37 16.02 -10.93
CA VAL A 129 1.31 15.32 -10.04
C VAL A 129 2.16 14.35 -10.85
N PRO A 130 3.49 14.35 -10.69
CA PRO A 130 4.33 13.36 -11.35
C PRO A 130 3.96 11.94 -10.92
N ALA A 131 3.82 11.05 -11.91
CA ALA A 131 3.48 9.66 -11.64
C ALA A 131 4.02 8.74 -12.72
N THR A 132 4.42 7.54 -12.33
CA THR A 132 4.78 6.45 -13.24
C THR A 132 4.34 5.13 -12.61
N ARG A 133 3.90 4.20 -13.44
CA ARG A 133 3.55 2.88 -12.91
C ARG A 133 4.82 2.06 -12.70
N LEU A 134 4.86 1.30 -11.60
CA LEU A 134 5.93 0.34 -11.39
C LEU A 134 5.61 -0.96 -12.13
N SER A 135 6.59 -1.44 -12.85
CA SER A 135 6.57 -2.78 -13.46
C SER A 135 7.42 -3.72 -12.62
N LEU A 136 7.38 -5.01 -12.96
CA LEU A 136 8.16 -6.03 -12.28
C LEU A 136 9.67 -5.69 -12.20
N ILE A 137 10.19 -5.02 -13.22
CA ILE A 137 11.61 -4.68 -13.31
C ILE A 137 12.05 -3.74 -12.18
N HIS A 138 11.13 -2.91 -11.67
CA HIS A 138 11.45 -1.91 -10.66
C HIS A 138 11.30 -2.41 -9.22
N ILE A 139 10.77 -3.60 -9.02
CA ILE A 139 10.52 -4.14 -7.67
C ILE A 139 11.81 -4.48 -6.95
N SER A 140 12.83 -4.90 -7.69
CA SER A 140 14.14 -5.26 -7.13
C SER A 140 15.03 -4.06 -6.80
N ASP A 141 14.65 -2.88 -7.18
CA ASP A 141 15.39 -1.67 -6.92
C ASP A 141 15.01 -1.10 -5.54
#